data_0d0f80bde51bbff192ef0b80f1ecdefe
#
_entry.id   0d0f80bde51bbff192ef0b80f1ecdefe
#
_cell.length_a   1.000
_cell.length_b   1.000
_cell.length_c   1.000
_cell.angle_alpha   90.00
_cell.angle_beta   90.00
_cell.angle_gamma   90.00
#
_symmetry.space_group_name_H-M   'P 1'
#
loop_
_entity.id
_entity.type
_entity.pdbx_description
1 polymer ?
#
loop_
_entity_poly.entity_id
_entity_poly.type
_entity_poly.pdbx_seq_one_letter_code
_entity_poly.pdbx_strand_id
1 'polypeptide(L)'
;MVAELSTTINAAELVRKHRQFFNSGKTQSLEFRLEQLNKLRSLIKANESKIKEALKKDLNKSEFEAYGTEITFVLKDIDHVIASLKKWMKPERVKTPLFHQLGSSWIQSDPLGVVYVIAPWNYPFQLLIAPVIGAMAAGNTVIMKPSRMSANTCQLIDEMISKNFPADYLKVITNFQTTQELLEEKFDYIFFTGGKEVGTEIYQKAAKNLTPVTLELGGKSPCFVDETMNMNWAMKRLIWGKFTNAGQTCVAPDYFLVDNKIKAKFISEAIKTIKEFYGEDPKQSPDFGRIITEKHFQRVSGLFKNAQVIHGGDTDASQKYIAPTILDNVKLDDAVMQEEIFGPLMPIIGYDSLDEAIKIVKSGGKPLALYVYSEDKAYQQYVLNETSSGNGSINECLMHVGQFNLPFGGVGDSGIGQYHGKLSFDIFSHRKGVLKKSTLTDLALRFPPYNSNKVNMLNKLMDWLM
;
A
#
# COMPACT_ATOMS: atom_id res chain seq x y z
N MET A 1 -4.13 -17.23 26.68
CA MET A 1 -4.94 -18.28 26.03
C MET A 1 -6.23 -17.62 25.58
N VAL A 2 -6.31 -17.22 24.34
CA VAL A 2 -7.56 -16.73 23.73
C VAL A 2 -8.33 -18.00 23.33
N ALA A 3 -9.51 -18.17 23.90
CA ALA A 3 -10.36 -19.31 23.63
C ALA A 3 -10.60 -19.44 22.12
N GLU A 4 -10.29 -20.60 21.56
CA GLU A 4 -10.69 -21.00 20.21
C GLU A 4 -12.21 -21.16 20.17
N LEU A 5 -12.91 -20.07 19.91
CA LEU A 5 -14.29 -20.08 19.45
C LEU A 5 -14.26 -19.97 17.92
N SER A 6 -13.90 -21.03 17.24
CA SER A 6 -14.09 -21.05 15.79
C SER A 6 -14.72 -22.38 15.36
N THR A 7 -15.99 -22.31 15.05
CA THR A 7 -16.56 -23.24 14.07
C THR A 7 -15.66 -23.18 12.83
N THR A 8 -15.08 -24.32 12.47
CA THR A 8 -14.22 -24.45 11.28
C THR A 8 -15.05 -24.03 10.06
N ILE A 9 -14.71 -22.86 9.49
CA ILE A 9 -15.35 -22.38 8.26
C ILE A 9 -14.72 -23.15 7.12
N ASN A 10 -15.53 -23.87 6.34
CA ASN A 10 -15.06 -24.51 5.12
C ASN A 10 -14.73 -23.45 4.07
N ALA A 11 -13.46 -23.37 3.66
CA ALA A 11 -12.95 -22.36 2.74
C ALA A 11 -13.65 -22.42 1.38
N ALA A 12 -13.81 -23.61 0.80
CA ALA A 12 -14.47 -23.79 -0.49
C ALA A 12 -15.94 -23.35 -0.44
N GLU A 13 -16.65 -23.70 0.63
CA GLU A 13 -18.05 -23.29 0.82
C GLU A 13 -18.19 -21.77 0.97
N LEU A 14 -17.26 -21.13 1.67
CA LEU A 14 -17.24 -19.68 1.82
C LEU A 14 -17.06 -18.99 0.48
N VAL A 15 -16.03 -19.38 -0.30
CA VAL A 15 -15.78 -18.80 -1.64
C VAL A 15 -16.98 -19.06 -2.56
N ARG A 16 -17.58 -20.24 -2.51
CA ARG A 16 -18.79 -20.57 -3.28
C ARG A 16 -19.96 -19.64 -2.95
N LYS A 17 -20.22 -19.34 -1.66
CA LYS A 17 -21.28 -18.41 -1.23
C LYS A 17 -21.02 -16.99 -1.72
N HIS A 18 -19.79 -16.49 -1.60
CA HIS A 18 -19.39 -15.19 -2.13
C HIS A 18 -19.63 -15.12 -3.65
N ARG A 19 -19.26 -16.16 -4.40
CA ARG A 19 -19.47 -16.25 -5.83
C ARG A 19 -20.96 -16.28 -6.20
N GLN A 20 -21.79 -16.97 -5.44
CA GLN A 20 -23.26 -16.96 -5.64
C GLN A 20 -23.85 -15.58 -5.39
N PHE A 21 -23.40 -14.88 -4.32
CA PHE A 21 -23.85 -13.51 -4.07
C PHE A 21 -23.42 -12.57 -5.21
N PHE A 22 -22.18 -12.65 -5.66
CA PHE A 22 -21.70 -11.88 -6.82
C PHE A 22 -22.53 -12.16 -8.07
N ASN A 23 -22.74 -13.43 -8.40
CA ASN A 23 -23.49 -13.85 -9.59
C ASN A 23 -24.99 -13.46 -9.53
N SER A 24 -25.53 -13.13 -8.37
CA SER A 24 -26.89 -12.59 -8.24
C SER A 24 -27.05 -11.19 -8.87
N GLY A 25 -25.95 -10.51 -9.22
CA GLY A 25 -25.93 -9.18 -9.79
C GLY A 25 -26.21 -8.04 -8.81
N LYS A 26 -26.47 -8.33 -7.54
CA LYS A 26 -26.78 -7.30 -6.51
C LYS A 26 -25.72 -6.23 -6.36
N THR A 27 -24.43 -6.58 -6.54
CA THR A 27 -23.31 -5.65 -6.39
C THR A 27 -23.10 -4.72 -7.60
N GLN A 28 -23.86 -4.91 -8.68
CA GLN A 28 -23.59 -4.19 -9.94
C GLN A 28 -24.12 -2.76 -9.93
N SER A 29 -25.23 -2.48 -9.22
CA SER A 29 -25.84 -1.16 -9.26
C SER A 29 -25.03 -0.10 -8.49
N LEU A 30 -25.08 1.16 -8.97
CA LEU A 30 -24.46 2.29 -8.28
C LEU A 30 -25.08 2.50 -6.88
N GLU A 31 -26.37 2.32 -6.78
CA GLU A 31 -27.15 2.53 -5.56
C GLU A 31 -26.68 1.57 -4.47
N PHE A 32 -26.55 0.27 -4.77
CA PHE A 32 -26.03 -0.72 -3.82
C PHE A 32 -24.63 -0.36 -3.36
N ARG A 33 -23.71 -0.04 -4.30
CA ARG A 33 -22.32 0.29 -3.95
C ARG A 33 -22.25 1.52 -3.06
N LEU A 34 -22.99 2.57 -3.36
CA LEU A 34 -23.06 3.79 -2.53
C LEU A 34 -23.67 3.51 -1.17
N GLU A 35 -24.71 2.72 -1.08
CA GLU A 35 -25.33 2.31 0.18
C GLU A 35 -24.33 1.58 1.08
N GLN A 36 -23.62 0.58 0.54
CA GLN A 36 -22.66 -0.21 1.33
C GLN A 36 -21.44 0.63 1.75
N LEU A 37 -20.93 1.52 0.89
CA LEU A 37 -19.84 2.45 1.23
C LEU A 37 -20.27 3.46 2.32
N ASN A 38 -21.47 4.04 2.22
CA ASN A 38 -22.01 4.93 3.25
C ASN A 38 -22.23 4.20 4.58
N LYS A 39 -22.68 2.95 4.54
CA LYS A 39 -22.82 2.09 5.71
C LYS A 39 -21.47 1.84 6.40
N LEU A 40 -20.43 1.49 5.62
CA LEU A 40 -19.08 1.33 6.14
C LEU A 40 -18.55 2.63 6.77
N ARG A 41 -18.74 3.77 6.08
CA ARG A 41 -18.36 5.09 6.59
C ARG A 41 -19.02 5.41 7.94
N SER A 42 -20.32 5.20 8.04
CA SER A 42 -21.08 5.47 9.28
C SER A 42 -20.64 4.54 10.40
N LEU A 43 -20.37 3.28 10.10
CA LEU A 43 -19.89 2.28 11.04
C LEU A 43 -18.50 2.64 11.61
N ILE A 44 -17.58 3.12 10.77
CA ILE A 44 -16.26 3.58 11.20
C ILE A 44 -16.40 4.77 12.15
N LYS A 45 -17.21 5.78 11.78
CA LYS A 45 -17.47 6.95 12.65
C LYS A 45 -18.07 6.56 14.00
N ALA A 46 -19.03 5.64 14.01
CA ALA A 46 -19.69 5.19 15.23
C ALA A 46 -18.76 4.37 16.17
N ASN A 47 -17.68 3.82 15.64
CA ASN A 47 -16.71 3.01 16.40
C ASN A 47 -15.34 3.69 16.56
N GLU A 48 -15.21 4.99 16.27
CA GLU A 48 -13.95 5.72 16.32
C GLU A 48 -13.17 5.51 17.62
N SER A 49 -13.80 5.68 18.77
CA SER A 49 -13.15 5.50 20.08
C SER A 49 -12.67 4.07 20.29
N LYS A 50 -13.44 3.08 19.87
CA LYS A 50 -13.06 1.65 19.99
C LYS A 50 -11.86 1.32 19.07
N ILE A 51 -11.81 1.91 17.87
CA ILE A 51 -10.68 1.73 16.95
C ILE A 51 -9.40 2.33 17.56
N LYS A 52 -9.46 3.55 18.11
CA LYS A 52 -8.34 4.17 18.84
C LYS A 52 -7.86 3.31 20.01
N GLU A 53 -8.79 2.79 20.81
CA GLU A 53 -8.47 1.93 21.94
C GLU A 53 -7.80 0.62 21.50
N ALA A 54 -8.30 -0.03 20.45
CA ALA A 54 -7.71 -1.26 19.92
C ALA A 54 -6.28 -1.01 19.38
N LEU A 55 -6.06 0.07 18.65
CA LEU A 55 -4.74 0.47 18.15
C LEU A 55 -3.77 0.81 19.28
N LYS A 56 -4.24 1.44 20.35
CA LYS A 56 -3.44 1.68 21.55
C LYS A 56 -3.04 0.38 22.23
N LYS A 57 -3.94 -0.58 22.36
CA LYS A 57 -3.64 -1.89 22.96
C LYS A 57 -2.65 -2.71 22.13
N ASP A 58 -2.75 -2.64 20.79
CA ASP A 58 -1.89 -3.42 19.89
C ASP A 58 -0.48 -2.80 19.71
N LEU A 59 -0.39 -1.49 19.50
CA LEU A 59 0.82 -0.77 19.06
C LEU A 59 1.21 0.41 19.96
N ASN A 60 0.43 0.69 21.00
CA ASN A 60 0.55 1.89 21.84
C ASN A 60 0.47 3.20 21.02
N LYS A 61 -0.26 3.20 19.91
CA LYS A 61 -0.48 4.45 19.15
C LYS A 61 -1.20 5.48 19.98
N SER A 62 -0.76 6.75 19.90
CA SER A 62 -1.50 7.88 20.48
C SER A 62 -2.85 8.06 19.77
N GLU A 63 -3.79 8.75 20.43
CA GLU A 63 -5.09 9.04 19.80
C GLU A 63 -4.93 9.84 18.51
N PHE A 64 -3.97 10.78 18.48
CA PHE A 64 -3.70 11.60 17.31
C PHE A 64 -3.16 10.74 16.15
N GLU A 65 -2.18 9.88 16.43
CA GLU A 65 -1.62 9.00 15.42
C GLU A 65 -2.65 8.01 14.89
N ALA A 66 -3.41 7.35 15.77
CA ALA A 66 -4.47 6.43 15.40
C ALA A 66 -5.55 7.11 14.53
N TYR A 67 -5.96 8.32 14.90
CA TYR A 67 -6.94 9.08 14.13
C TYR A 67 -6.38 9.53 12.77
N GLY A 68 -5.19 10.13 12.77
CA GLY A 68 -4.58 10.72 11.57
C GLY A 68 -4.18 9.70 10.53
N THR A 69 -3.52 8.61 10.95
CA THR A 69 -2.91 7.64 10.02
C THR A 69 -3.85 6.50 9.64
N GLU A 70 -4.84 6.17 10.46
CA GLU A 70 -5.72 5.03 10.19
C GLU A 70 -7.17 5.44 9.92
N ILE A 71 -7.81 6.20 10.83
CA ILE A 71 -9.24 6.49 10.73
C ILE A 71 -9.52 7.55 9.67
N THR A 72 -8.83 8.70 9.76
CA THR A 72 -9.04 9.82 8.83
C THR A 72 -8.67 9.44 7.41
N PHE A 73 -7.59 8.68 7.23
CA PHE A 73 -7.19 8.17 5.92
C PHE A 73 -8.34 7.40 5.27
N VAL A 74 -8.87 6.40 5.96
CA VAL A 74 -9.96 5.56 5.46
C VAL A 74 -11.24 6.35 5.20
N LEU A 75 -11.61 7.27 6.11
CA LEU A 75 -12.79 8.11 5.92
C LEU A 75 -12.67 9.03 4.71
N LYS A 76 -11.49 9.60 4.46
CA LYS A 76 -11.21 10.44 3.29
C LYS A 76 -11.21 9.63 2.00
N ASP A 77 -10.68 8.41 2.02
CA ASP A 77 -10.73 7.50 0.88
C ASP A 77 -12.19 7.15 0.51
N ILE A 78 -13.01 6.77 1.50
CA ILE A 78 -14.45 6.53 1.28
C ILE A 78 -15.14 7.76 0.70
N ASP A 79 -14.89 8.96 1.25
CA ASP A 79 -15.49 10.20 0.76
C ASP A 79 -15.09 10.49 -0.69
N HIS A 80 -13.81 10.30 -1.03
CA HIS A 80 -13.29 10.45 -2.38
C HIS A 80 -13.94 9.46 -3.36
N VAL A 81 -14.07 8.19 -2.96
CA VAL A 81 -14.71 7.13 -3.76
C VAL A 81 -16.18 7.45 -3.98
N ILE A 82 -16.95 7.75 -2.93
CA ILE A 82 -18.38 8.08 -3.05
C ILE A 82 -18.61 9.25 -4.01
N ALA A 83 -17.80 10.31 -3.90
CA ALA A 83 -17.91 11.48 -4.77
C ALA A 83 -17.59 11.16 -6.25
N SER A 84 -16.74 10.16 -6.50
CA SER A 84 -16.21 9.86 -7.83
C SER A 84 -16.86 8.66 -8.50
N LEU A 85 -17.48 7.74 -7.75
CA LEU A 85 -17.91 6.42 -8.21
C LEU A 85 -18.85 6.47 -9.42
N LYS A 86 -19.83 7.38 -9.42
CA LYS A 86 -20.74 7.57 -10.57
C LYS A 86 -20.00 7.90 -11.86
N LYS A 87 -18.88 8.63 -11.77
CA LYS A 87 -18.02 8.96 -12.92
C LYS A 87 -17.20 7.75 -13.35
N TRP A 88 -16.62 7.01 -12.39
CA TRP A 88 -15.75 5.86 -12.68
C TRP A 88 -16.51 4.68 -13.31
N MET A 89 -17.78 4.49 -12.95
CA MET A 89 -18.64 3.45 -13.52
C MET A 89 -19.12 3.75 -14.95
N LYS A 90 -18.99 5.00 -15.42
CA LYS A 90 -19.40 5.33 -16.79
C LYS A 90 -18.43 4.73 -17.80
N PRO A 91 -18.94 4.17 -18.93
CA PRO A 91 -18.08 3.76 -20.03
C PRO A 91 -17.21 4.93 -20.54
N GLU A 92 -15.91 4.69 -20.62
CA GLU A 92 -14.92 5.63 -21.14
C GLU A 92 -14.89 5.56 -22.66
N ARG A 93 -15.40 6.59 -23.34
CA ARG A 93 -15.34 6.67 -24.81
C ARG A 93 -13.89 6.85 -25.26
N VAL A 94 -13.48 6.04 -26.26
CA VAL A 94 -12.17 6.14 -26.90
C VAL A 94 -12.31 6.44 -28.38
N LYS A 95 -11.25 6.98 -29.00
CA LYS A 95 -11.24 7.29 -30.43
C LYS A 95 -11.48 6.01 -31.23
N THR A 96 -12.49 6.06 -32.10
CA THR A 96 -12.77 4.97 -33.05
C THR A 96 -12.01 5.22 -34.34
N PRO A 97 -11.09 4.33 -34.77
CA PRO A 97 -10.33 4.50 -36.02
C PRO A 97 -11.23 4.60 -37.25
N LEU A 98 -10.73 5.21 -38.32
CA LEU A 98 -11.47 5.47 -39.54
C LEU A 98 -12.07 4.20 -40.16
N PHE A 99 -11.35 3.08 -40.10
CA PHE A 99 -11.83 1.77 -40.57
C PHE A 99 -13.12 1.26 -39.89
N HIS A 100 -13.38 1.76 -38.69
CA HIS A 100 -14.52 1.41 -37.87
C HIS A 100 -15.59 2.51 -37.88
N GLN A 101 -15.50 3.51 -38.78
CA GLN A 101 -16.50 4.58 -38.86
C GLN A 101 -17.91 4.04 -39.10
N LEU A 102 -18.88 4.83 -38.70
CA LEU A 102 -20.24 4.48 -38.35
C LEU A 102 -20.30 3.50 -37.15
N GLY A 103 -19.21 3.40 -36.38
CA GLY A 103 -19.11 2.68 -35.11
C GLY A 103 -18.78 3.58 -33.96
N SER A 104 -18.77 3.01 -32.78
CA SER A 104 -18.31 3.66 -31.53
C SER A 104 -17.50 2.68 -30.68
N SER A 105 -16.49 3.20 -29.98
CA SER A 105 -15.62 2.40 -29.13
C SER A 105 -15.62 2.97 -27.71
N TRP A 106 -15.63 2.09 -26.73
CA TRP A 106 -15.51 2.47 -25.33
C TRP A 106 -14.87 1.36 -24.48
N ILE A 107 -14.39 1.75 -23.32
CA ILE A 107 -13.92 0.84 -22.28
C ILE A 107 -14.98 0.79 -21.18
N GLN A 108 -15.39 -0.40 -20.79
CA GLN A 108 -16.33 -0.65 -19.70
C GLN A 108 -15.61 -1.36 -18.55
N SER A 109 -15.79 -0.89 -17.33
CA SER A 109 -15.24 -1.53 -16.13
C SER A 109 -16.27 -2.51 -15.57
N ASP A 110 -15.95 -3.81 -15.63
CA ASP A 110 -16.75 -4.88 -15.05
C ASP A 110 -16.09 -5.36 -13.75
N PRO A 111 -16.82 -5.61 -12.65
CA PRO A 111 -16.26 -6.19 -11.43
C PRO A 111 -15.67 -7.58 -11.71
N LEU A 112 -14.57 -7.90 -11.00
CA LEU A 112 -13.86 -9.18 -11.18
C LEU A 112 -14.63 -10.36 -10.57
N GLY A 113 -15.15 -10.22 -9.34
CA GLY A 113 -15.85 -11.31 -8.65
C GLY A 113 -15.60 -11.38 -7.15
N VAL A 114 -14.93 -12.43 -6.72
CA VAL A 114 -14.58 -12.67 -5.32
C VAL A 114 -13.13 -12.25 -5.09
N VAL A 115 -12.93 -11.28 -4.19
CA VAL A 115 -11.63 -10.71 -3.85
C VAL A 115 -11.17 -11.20 -2.48
N TYR A 116 -9.89 -11.52 -2.35
CA TYR A 116 -9.26 -11.84 -1.08
C TYR A 116 -8.28 -10.72 -0.69
N VAL A 117 -8.51 -10.07 0.46
CA VAL A 117 -7.67 -8.99 0.99
C VAL A 117 -6.95 -9.47 2.24
N ILE A 118 -5.63 -9.48 2.21
CA ILE A 118 -4.77 -9.92 3.31
C ILE A 118 -3.92 -8.73 3.78
N ALA A 119 -4.07 -8.34 5.03
CA ALA A 119 -3.45 -7.14 5.59
C ALA A 119 -2.45 -7.43 6.71
N PRO A 120 -1.44 -6.55 6.90
CA PRO A 120 -0.44 -6.65 7.94
C PRO A 120 -0.95 -6.10 9.28
N TRP A 121 -0.03 -5.98 10.24
CA TRP A 121 -0.28 -5.60 11.62
C TRP A 121 0.10 -4.15 11.98
N ASN A 122 0.86 -3.46 11.13
CA ASN A 122 1.46 -2.15 11.47
C ASN A 122 0.49 -0.97 11.33
N TYR A 123 -0.39 -1.01 10.34
CA TYR A 123 -1.57 -0.13 10.20
C TYR A 123 -2.78 -1.04 9.95
N PRO A 124 -3.19 -1.80 10.98
CA PRO A 124 -4.07 -2.95 10.81
C PRO A 124 -5.49 -2.58 10.36
N PHE A 125 -5.94 -1.38 10.69
CA PHE A 125 -7.24 -0.88 10.26
C PHE A 125 -7.17 -0.31 8.84
N GLN A 126 -6.25 0.62 8.59
CA GLN A 126 -6.12 1.32 7.32
C GLN A 126 -5.75 0.38 6.18
N LEU A 127 -4.72 -0.47 6.36
CA LEU A 127 -4.22 -1.36 5.29
C LEU A 127 -5.18 -2.53 4.99
N LEU A 128 -6.15 -2.81 5.85
CA LEU A 128 -7.21 -3.75 5.53
C LEU A 128 -8.38 -3.05 4.82
N ILE A 129 -8.85 -1.92 5.36
CA ILE A 129 -10.10 -1.30 4.90
C ILE A 129 -9.92 -0.54 3.58
N ALA A 130 -8.76 0.09 3.33
CA ALA A 130 -8.52 0.83 2.09
C ALA A 130 -8.68 -0.03 0.81
N PRO A 131 -8.03 -1.19 0.66
CA PRO A 131 -8.28 -2.04 -0.51
C PRO A 131 -9.72 -2.60 -0.56
N VAL A 132 -10.36 -2.84 0.60
CA VAL A 132 -11.78 -3.26 0.65
C VAL A 132 -12.70 -2.19 0.09
N ILE A 133 -12.44 -0.90 0.36
CA ILE A 133 -13.19 0.22 -0.23
C ILE A 133 -13.12 0.17 -1.76
N GLY A 134 -11.92 -0.03 -2.31
CA GLY A 134 -11.72 -0.17 -3.76
C GLY A 134 -12.48 -1.35 -4.35
N ALA A 135 -12.42 -2.52 -3.71
CA ALA A 135 -13.12 -3.72 -4.14
C ALA A 135 -14.65 -3.57 -4.08
N MET A 136 -15.18 -2.94 -3.01
CA MET A 136 -16.61 -2.61 -2.88
C MET A 136 -17.06 -1.61 -3.96
N ALA A 137 -16.26 -0.58 -4.21
CA ALA A 137 -16.51 0.42 -5.24
C ALA A 137 -16.58 -0.21 -6.63
N ALA A 138 -15.70 -1.16 -6.92
CA ALA A 138 -15.71 -1.91 -8.18
C ALA A 138 -16.87 -2.91 -8.29
N GLY A 139 -17.53 -3.26 -7.17
CA GLY A 139 -18.72 -4.14 -7.17
C GLY A 139 -18.39 -5.62 -6.91
N ASN A 140 -17.29 -5.90 -6.22
CA ASN A 140 -16.89 -7.25 -5.84
C ASN A 140 -17.46 -7.65 -4.47
N THR A 141 -17.41 -8.94 -4.16
CA THR A 141 -17.51 -9.48 -2.80
C THR A 141 -16.11 -9.65 -2.22
N VAL A 142 -15.95 -9.54 -0.90
CA VAL A 142 -14.62 -9.51 -0.28
C VAL A 142 -14.52 -10.44 0.91
N ILE A 143 -13.51 -11.30 0.88
CA ILE A 143 -13.04 -12.04 2.06
C ILE A 143 -11.82 -11.30 2.60
N MET A 144 -11.81 -11.00 3.89
CA MET A 144 -10.86 -10.13 4.55
C MET A 144 -10.06 -10.91 5.59
N LYS A 145 -8.74 -10.79 5.55
CA LYS A 145 -7.85 -11.44 6.51
C LYS A 145 -6.96 -10.41 7.20
N PRO A 146 -7.36 -9.86 8.36
CA PRO A 146 -6.50 -9.04 9.21
C PRO A 146 -5.37 -9.85 9.85
N SER A 147 -4.31 -9.17 10.28
CA SER A 147 -3.23 -9.81 11.00
C SER A 147 -3.64 -10.15 12.44
N ARG A 148 -3.32 -11.36 12.89
CA ARG A 148 -3.52 -11.78 14.28
C ARG A 148 -2.51 -11.17 15.26
N MET A 149 -1.42 -10.59 14.76
CA MET A 149 -0.45 -9.88 15.60
C MET A 149 -1.07 -8.62 16.22
N SER A 150 -2.00 -7.95 15.52
CA SER A 150 -2.83 -6.86 16.01
C SER A 150 -4.20 -7.41 16.47
N ALA A 151 -4.19 -8.20 17.53
CA ALA A 151 -5.34 -9.02 17.95
C ALA A 151 -6.57 -8.20 18.32
N ASN A 152 -6.39 -7.08 19.02
CA ASN A 152 -7.50 -6.21 19.43
C ASN A 152 -8.18 -5.56 18.22
N THR A 153 -7.40 -5.05 17.28
CA THR A 153 -7.91 -4.46 16.04
C THR A 153 -8.57 -5.52 15.14
N CYS A 154 -7.96 -6.70 15.04
CA CYS A 154 -8.49 -7.85 14.29
C CYS A 154 -9.88 -8.25 14.81
N GLN A 155 -10.04 -8.40 16.12
CA GLN A 155 -11.31 -8.75 16.76
C GLN A 155 -12.37 -7.66 16.54
N LEU A 156 -12.01 -6.39 16.73
CA LEU A 156 -12.93 -5.28 16.53
C LEU A 156 -13.44 -5.20 15.09
N ILE A 157 -12.56 -5.39 14.10
CA ILE A 157 -12.98 -5.37 12.69
C ILE A 157 -13.92 -6.53 12.40
N ASP A 158 -13.65 -7.74 12.92
CA ASP A 158 -14.56 -8.89 12.76
C ASP A 158 -15.94 -8.59 13.37
N GLU A 159 -16.00 -8.05 14.58
CA GLU A 159 -17.26 -7.65 15.20
C GLU A 159 -18.02 -6.58 14.40
N MET A 160 -17.31 -5.57 13.90
CA MET A 160 -17.89 -4.50 13.09
C MET A 160 -18.48 -5.03 11.78
N ILE A 161 -17.76 -5.87 11.08
CA ILE A 161 -18.19 -6.37 9.76
C ILE A 161 -19.26 -7.44 9.92
N SER A 162 -19.06 -8.44 10.76
CA SER A 162 -19.97 -9.59 10.90
C SER A 162 -21.36 -9.21 11.40
N LYS A 163 -21.48 -8.14 12.21
CA LYS A 163 -22.79 -7.64 12.71
C LYS A 163 -23.52 -6.76 11.71
N ASN A 164 -22.85 -6.26 10.67
CA ASN A 164 -23.40 -5.20 9.82
C ASN A 164 -23.49 -5.58 8.33
N PHE A 165 -22.76 -6.56 7.87
CA PHE A 165 -22.77 -6.95 6.44
C PHE A 165 -23.14 -8.43 6.28
N PRO A 166 -23.81 -8.80 5.17
CA PRO A 166 -24.03 -10.20 4.84
C PRO A 166 -22.68 -10.94 4.73
N ALA A 167 -22.60 -12.12 5.33
CA ALA A 167 -21.38 -12.93 5.38
C ALA A 167 -20.93 -13.49 4.01
N ASP A 168 -21.80 -13.44 3.02
CA ASP A 168 -21.53 -13.79 1.62
C ASP A 168 -21.18 -12.58 0.75
N TYR A 169 -21.20 -11.37 1.34
CA TYR A 169 -20.74 -10.12 0.70
C TYR A 169 -19.40 -9.65 1.27
N LEU A 170 -19.33 -9.43 2.60
CA LEU A 170 -18.09 -9.11 3.31
C LEU A 170 -17.89 -10.08 4.47
N LYS A 171 -16.75 -10.76 4.52
CA LYS A 171 -16.43 -11.70 5.59
C LYS A 171 -15.01 -11.53 6.10
N VAL A 172 -14.85 -11.41 7.41
CA VAL A 172 -13.54 -11.41 8.09
C VAL A 172 -13.19 -12.84 8.51
N ILE A 173 -11.93 -13.22 8.30
CA ILE A 173 -11.38 -14.52 8.69
C ILE A 173 -10.26 -14.29 9.70
N THR A 174 -10.45 -14.78 10.91
CA THR A 174 -9.48 -14.67 12.00
C THR A 174 -8.77 -16.00 12.30
N ASN A 175 -9.33 -17.11 11.84
CA ASN A 175 -8.78 -18.46 12.03
C ASN A 175 -7.62 -18.74 11.09
N PHE A 176 -6.51 -19.29 11.63
CA PHE A 176 -5.31 -19.57 10.84
C PHE A 176 -5.49 -20.73 9.85
N GLN A 177 -6.14 -21.81 10.27
CA GLN A 177 -6.36 -22.98 9.41
C GLN A 177 -7.16 -22.59 8.18
N THR A 178 -8.27 -21.87 8.37
CA THR A 178 -9.08 -21.36 7.25
C THR A 178 -8.29 -20.43 6.33
N THR A 179 -7.35 -19.62 6.87
CA THR A 179 -6.49 -18.76 6.06
C THR A 179 -5.62 -19.55 5.08
N GLN A 180 -5.03 -20.67 5.53
CA GLN A 180 -4.19 -21.52 4.66
C GLN A 180 -5.04 -22.23 3.61
N GLU A 181 -6.21 -22.72 3.98
CA GLU A 181 -7.15 -23.36 3.06
C GLU A 181 -7.64 -22.39 1.98
N LEU A 182 -7.95 -21.13 2.35
CA LEU A 182 -8.35 -20.09 1.39
C LEU A 182 -7.29 -19.80 0.33
N LEU A 183 -6.01 -19.93 0.64
CA LEU A 183 -4.94 -19.72 -0.34
C LEU A 183 -4.90 -20.81 -1.44
N GLU A 184 -5.55 -21.95 -1.25
CA GLU A 184 -5.70 -22.99 -2.28
C GLU A 184 -6.97 -22.79 -3.14
N GLU A 185 -7.88 -21.90 -2.71
CA GLU A 185 -9.13 -21.64 -3.43
C GLU A 185 -8.92 -20.65 -4.59
N LYS A 186 -9.82 -20.72 -5.59
CA LYS A 186 -9.80 -19.81 -6.74
C LYS A 186 -10.51 -18.49 -6.42
N PHE A 187 -9.73 -17.43 -6.30
CA PHE A 187 -10.19 -16.04 -6.26
C PHE A 187 -10.11 -15.39 -7.65
N ASP A 188 -10.84 -14.28 -7.81
CA ASP A 188 -10.76 -13.46 -9.01
C ASP A 188 -9.73 -12.33 -8.87
N TYR A 189 -9.32 -12.03 -7.62
CA TYR A 189 -8.20 -11.15 -7.28
C TYR A 189 -7.71 -11.40 -5.86
N ILE A 190 -6.38 -11.26 -5.63
CA ILE A 190 -5.80 -11.25 -4.29
C ILE A 190 -5.04 -9.94 -4.09
N PHE A 191 -5.35 -9.24 -3.00
CA PHE A 191 -4.62 -8.07 -2.54
C PHE A 191 -3.88 -8.41 -1.26
N PHE A 192 -2.57 -8.28 -1.27
CA PHE A 192 -1.72 -8.60 -0.14
C PHE A 192 -0.83 -7.42 0.23
N THR A 193 -0.78 -7.09 1.52
CA THR A 193 0.24 -6.20 2.10
C THR A 193 0.98 -6.94 3.20
N GLY A 194 2.32 -6.99 3.13
CA GLY A 194 3.14 -7.68 4.13
C GLY A 194 4.58 -7.93 3.68
N GLY A 195 5.23 -8.90 4.30
CA GLY A 195 6.63 -9.25 4.00
C GLY A 195 6.80 -10.01 2.69
N LYS A 196 7.98 -9.86 2.07
CA LYS A 196 8.34 -10.44 0.76
C LYS A 196 8.17 -11.96 0.72
N GLU A 197 8.57 -12.69 1.77
CA GLU A 197 8.47 -14.15 1.81
C GLU A 197 7.03 -14.63 1.65
N VAL A 198 6.12 -14.08 2.47
CA VAL A 198 4.68 -14.43 2.41
C VAL A 198 4.05 -13.97 1.09
N GLY A 199 4.43 -12.77 0.60
CA GLY A 199 3.98 -12.28 -0.71
C GLY A 199 4.38 -13.21 -1.86
N THR A 200 5.60 -13.75 -1.82
CA THR A 200 6.08 -14.73 -2.80
C THR A 200 5.28 -16.04 -2.75
N GLU A 201 4.98 -16.56 -1.55
CA GLU A 201 4.12 -17.75 -1.39
C GLU A 201 2.72 -17.53 -1.97
N ILE A 202 2.10 -16.37 -1.64
CA ILE A 202 0.78 -16.01 -2.16
C ILE A 202 0.79 -15.92 -3.68
N TYR A 203 1.83 -15.29 -4.26
CA TYR A 203 1.96 -15.16 -5.71
C TYR A 203 2.09 -16.52 -6.40
N GLN A 204 2.88 -17.44 -5.84
CA GLN A 204 3.02 -18.81 -6.35
C GLN A 204 1.69 -19.58 -6.32
N LYS A 205 0.90 -19.43 -5.25
CA LYS A 205 -0.41 -20.06 -5.14
C LYS A 205 -1.43 -19.43 -6.10
N ALA A 206 -1.46 -18.11 -6.20
CA ALA A 206 -2.31 -17.38 -7.13
C ALA A 206 -2.06 -17.76 -8.60
N ALA A 207 -0.79 -17.98 -8.97
CA ALA A 207 -0.37 -18.36 -10.31
C ALA A 207 -0.99 -19.69 -10.78
N LYS A 208 -1.23 -20.65 -9.89
CA LYS A 208 -1.89 -21.94 -10.21
C LYS A 208 -3.28 -21.75 -10.83
N ASN A 209 -3.99 -20.70 -10.40
CA ASN A 209 -5.34 -20.37 -10.83
C ASN A 209 -5.39 -19.18 -11.81
N LEU A 210 -4.25 -18.64 -12.25
CA LEU A 210 -4.12 -17.41 -13.03
C LEU A 210 -4.82 -16.21 -12.32
N THR A 211 -4.86 -16.22 -10.99
CA THR A 211 -5.44 -15.14 -10.20
C THR A 211 -4.53 -13.92 -10.22
N PRO A 212 -4.96 -12.75 -10.69
CA PRO A 212 -4.18 -11.52 -10.62
C PRO A 212 -3.98 -11.08 -9.16
N VAL A 213 -2.83 -10.44 -8.90
CA VAL A 213 -2.46 -10.01 -7.56
C VAL A 213 -1.98 -8.57 -7.53
N THR A 214 -2.22 -7.87 -6.41
CA THR A 214 -1.41 -6.74 -5.96
C THR A 214 -0.63 -7.18 -4.74
N LEU A 215 0.68 -6.93 -4.76
CA LEU A 215 1.58 -7.19 -3.65
C LEU A 215 2.20 -5.87 -3.19
N GLU A 216 1.80 -5.41 -2.01
CA GLU A 216 2.40 -4.26 -1.34
C GLU A 216 3.41 -4.78 -0.31
N LEU A 217 4.67 -4.67 -0.63
CA LEU A 217 5.77 -5.19 0.18
C LEU A 217 6.52 -4.03 0.84
N GLY A 218 7.72 -4.24 1.29
CA GLY A 218 8.55 -3.22 1.93
C GLY A 218 9.80 -2.91 1.12
N GLY A 219 10.87 -2.72 1.85
CA GLY A 219 12.20 -2.48 1.32
C GLY A 219 12.95 -1.43 2.10
N LYS A 220 14.24 -1.29 1.82
CA LYS A 220 15.09 -0.29 2.48
C LYS A 220 14.95 1.06 1.80
N SER A 221 13.98 1.87 2.24
CA SER A 221 13.69 3.19 1.68
C SER A 221 14.81 4.20 1.98
N PRO A 222 15.59 4.66 0.98
CA PRO A 222 16.66 5.63 1.17
C PRO A 222 16.10 7.03 1.39
N CYS A 223 16.82 7.82 2.19
CA CYS A 223 16.58 9.23 2.36
C CYS A 223 17.83 10.03 2.03
N PHE A 224 17.82 10.73 0.91
CA PHE A 224 18.90 11.63 0.51
C PHE A 224 18.75 12.99 1.18
N VAL A 225 19.84 13.50 1.73
CA VAL A 225 19.90 14.79 2.40
C VAL A 225 21.13 15.54 1.93
N ASP A 226 20.95 16.69 1.31
CA ASP A 226 22.03 17.54 0.85
C ASP A 226 22.20 18.83 1.70
N GLU A 227 23.24 19.61 1.40
CA GLU A 227 23.58 20.85 2.10
C GLU A 227 22.52 21.96 1.99
N THR A 228 21.63 21.89 0.99
CA THR A 228 20.60 22.91 0.73
C THR A 228 19.33 22.67 1.55
N MET A 229 19.20 21.53 2.23
CA MET A 229 18.03 21.16 3.02
C MET A 229 17.59 22.28 3.97
N ASN A 230 16.31 22.65 3.94
CA ASN A 230 15.72 23.53 4.95
C ASN A 230 15.65 22.82 6.30
N MET A 231 16.66 22.99 7.14
CA MET A 231 16.85 22.24 8.40
C MET A 231 15.65 22.34 9.33
N ASN A 232 14.95 23.46 9.42
CA ASN A 232 13.88 23.68 10.39
C ASN A 232 12.66 22.78 10.16
N TRP A 233 12.07 22.84 8.96
CA TRP A 233 10.86 22.05 8.65
C TRP A 233 11.19 20.64 8.18
N ALA A 234 12.24 20.49 7.39
CA ALA A 234 12.63 19.18 6.87
C ALA A 234 13.03 18.23 8.01
N MET A 235 13.77 18.69 9.02
CA MET A 235 14.12 17.85 10.16
C MET A 235 12.89 17.35 10.92
N LYS A 236 11.89 18.22 11.15
CA LYS A 236 10.64 17.81 11.81
C LYS A 236 9.87 16.75 10.99
N ARG A 237 9.75 16.92 9.68
CA ARG A 237 9.13 15.93 8.79
C ARG A 237 9.88 14.61 8.79
N LEU A 238 11.20 14.67 8.76
CA LEU A 238 12.10 13.54 8.75
C LEU A 238 11.99 12.69 10.04
N ILE A 239 12.10 13.34 11.20
CA ILE A 239 12.00 12.70 12.51
C ILE A 239 10.60 12.13 12.74
N TRP A 240 9.56 12.90 12.39
CA TRP A 240 8.19 12.40 12.42
C TRP A 240 8.02 11.17 11.52
N GLY A 241 8.47 11.24 10.27
CA GLY A 241 8.35 10.14 9.32
C GLY A 241 9.13 8.89 9.71
N LYS A 242 10.31 9.05 10.34
CA LYS A 242 11.12 7.93 10.80
C LYS A 242 10.53 7.24 12.03
N PHE A 243 9.98 8.00 12.98
CA PHE A 243 9.63 7.45 14.29
C PHE A 243 8.11 7.28 14.53
N THR A 244 7.25 7.75 13.64
CA THR A 244 5.81 7.42 13.63
C THR A 244 5.64 5.90 13.66
N ASN A 245 4.71 5.41 14.48
CA ASN A 245 4.48 3.97 14.72
C ASN A 245 5.75 3.22 15.18
N ALA A 246 6.65 3.89 15.91
CA ALA A 246 7.98 3.38 16.28
C ALA A 246 8.78 2.88 15.06
N GLY A 247 8.65 3.53 13.90
CA GLY A 247 9.33 3.16 12.66
C GLY A 247 8.80 1.91 11.96
N GLN A 248 7.70 1.33 12.42
CA GLN A 248 7.09 0.13 11.85
C GLN A 248 6.21 0.46 10.65
N THR A 249 6.80 1.06 9.61
CA THR A 249 6.11 1.60 8.44
C THR A 249 6.89 1.24 7.18
N CYS A 250 6.24 0.61 6.21
CA CYS A 250 6.85 0.15 4.96
C CYS A 250 7.47 1.27 4.10
N VAL A 251 7.01 2.49 4.30
CA VAL A 251 7.53 3.71 3.66
C VAL A 251 8.32 4.60 4.63
N ALA A 252 8.65 4.16 5.87
CA ALA A 252 9.55 4.93 6.73
C ALA A 252 10.93 5.04 6.07
N PRO A 253 11.61 6.19 6.18
CA PRO A 253 13.03 6.25 5.83
C PRO A 253 13.80 5.17 6.58
N ASP A 254 14.43 4.27 5.84
CA ASP A 254 15.11 3.12 6.44
C ASP A 254 16.55 3.45 6.79
N TYR A 255 17.23 4.18 5.90
CA TYR A 255 18.58 4.73 6.13
C TYR A 255 18.72 6.11 5.47
N PHE A 256 19.69 6.90 5.96
CA PHE A 256 19.91 8.29 5.60
C PHE A 256 21.27 8.47 4.94
N LEU A 257 21.27 8.96 3.71
CA LEU A 257 22.45 9.37 2.96
C LEU A 257 22.59 10.88 3.14
N VAL A 258 23.55 11.30 3.95
CA VAL A 258 23.71 12.71 4.35
C VAL A 258 25.03 13.25 3.83
N ASP A 259 25.00 14.41 3.14
CA ASP A 259 26.21 15.12 2.72
C ASP A 259 27.12 15.38 3.91
N ASN A 260 28.38 14.96 3.82
CA ASN A 260 29.37 15.09 4.90
C ASN A 260 29.57 16.53 5.36
N LYS A 261 29.31 17.53 4.50
CA LYS A 261 29.40 18.96 4.86
C LYS A 261 28.44 19.36 5.98
N ILE A 262 27.28 18.70 6.05
CA ILE A 262 26.24 19.02 7.03
C ILE A 262 25.95 17.90 8.03
N LYS A 263 26.61 16.75 7.91
CA LYS A 263 26.31 15.54 8.71
C LYS A 263 26.32 15.80 10.21
N ALA A 264 27.34 16.48 10.73
CA ALA A 264 27.43 16.79 12.17
C ALA A 264 26.26 17.68 12.64
N LYS A 265 25.90 18.70 11.86
CA LYS A 265 24.75 19.57 12.14
C LYS A 265 23.43 18.81 12.04
N PHE A 266 23.28 17.96 11.02
CA PHE A 266 22.10 17.12 10.82
C PHE A 266 21.85 16.22 12.04
N ILE A 267 22.89 15.54 12.54
CA ILE A 267 22.82 14.68 13.72
C ILE A 267 22.39 15.49 14.96
N SER A 268 23.01 16.65 15.17
CA SER A 268 22.68 17.51 16.32
C SER A 268 21.23 17.98 16.31
N GLU A 269 20.72 18.42 15.15
CA GLU A 269 19.33 18.85 15.00
C GLU A 269 18.35 17.66 15.07
N ALA A 270 18.74 16.48 14.61
CA ALA A 270 17.93 15.26 14.76
C ALA A 270 17.74 14.90 16.24
N ILE A 271 18.81 14.89 17.03
CA ILE A 271 18.73 14.64 18.47
C ILE A 271 17.84 15.65 19.18
N LYS A 272 18.01 16.94 18.87
CA LYS A 272 17.19 18.02 19.42
C LYS A 272 15.69 17.84 19.06
N THR A 273 15.40 17.46 17.83
CA THR A 273 14.01 17.26 17.36
C THR A 273 13.38 16.02 17.98
N ILE A 274 14.15 14.93 18.19
CA ILE A 274 13.67 13.75 18.93
C ILE A 274 13.27 14.13 20.36
N LYS A 275 14.08 14.93 21.05
CA LYS A 275 13.77 15.43 22.40
C LYS A 275 12.56 16.37 22.40
N GLU A 276 12.45 17.24 21.39
CA GLU A 276 11.26 18.11 21.22
C GLU A 276 9.97 17.30 21.08
N PHE A 277 10.00 16.18 20.34
CA PHE A 277 8.80 15.39 20.03
C PHE A 277 8.44 14.42 21.15
N TYR A 278 9.42 13.77 21.76
CA TYR A 278 9.19 12.65 22.67
C TYR A 278 9.69 12.89 24.10
N GLY A 279 10.28 14.07 24.38
CA GLY A 279 10.85 14.41 25.68
C GLY A 279 12.25 13.82 25.91
N GLU A 280 12.80 14.03 27.10
CA GLU A 280 14.12 13.47 27.49
C GLU A 280 14.06 11.95 27.73
N ASP A 281 12.90 11.43 28.11
CA ASP A 281 12.62 9.98 28.23
C ASP A 281 11.46 9.58 27.29
N PRO A 282 11.76 9.20 26.03
CA PRO A 282 10.75 8.80 25.07
C PRO A 282 9.93 7.57 25.50
N LYS A 283 10.41 6.79 26.46
CA LYS A 283 9.67 5.65 27.02
C LYS A 283 8.38 6.09 27.72
N GLN A 284 8.39 7.26 28.36
CA GLN A 284 7.25 7.85 29.04
C GLN A 284 6.37 8.70 28.12
N SER A 285 6.80 8.96 26.90
CA SER A 285 6.03 9.76 25.96
C SER A 285 4.72 9.06 25.59
N PRO A 286 3.57 9.74 25.69
CA PRO A 286 2.29 9.21 25.25
C PRO A 286 2.20 9.09 23.70
N ASP A 287 3.11 9.76 22.98
CA ASP A 287 3.15 9.87 21.53
C ASP A 287 4.14 8.90 20.88
N PHE A 288 4.80 8.05 21.66
CA PHE A 288 5.74 7.07 21.12
C PHE A 288 5.18 5.64 21.19
N GLY A 289 5.12 4.97 20.03
CA GLY A 289 4.60 3.62 19.86
C GLY A 289 5.45 2.53 20.55
N ARG A 290 5.02 1.28 20.35
CA ARG A 290 5.73 0.07 20.82
C ARG A 290 5.87 -0.93 19.69
N ILE A 291 6.88 -1.79 19.78
CA ILE A 291 7.07 -2.89 18.84
C ILE A 291 5.95 -3.92 19.06
N ILE A 292 5.37 -4.43 17.98
CA ILE A 292 4.16 -5.24 18.02
C ILE A 292 4.31 -6.54 18.83
N THR A 293 5.40 -7.28 18.65
CA THR A 293 5.63 -8.58 19.31
C THR A 293 7.03 -8.69 19.87
N GLU A 294 7.22 -9.60 20.83
CA GLU A 294 8.53 -9.94 21.38
C GLU A 294 9.52 -10.39 20.28
N LYS A 295 9.05 -11.21 19.32
CA LYS A 295 9.89 -11.66 18.20
C LYS A 295 10.44 -10.48 17.38
N HIS A 296 9.59 -9.50 17.07
CA HIS A 296 10.01 -8.29 16.35
C HIS A 296 10.93 -7.41 17.21
N PHE A 297 10.65 -7.31 18.52
CA PHE A 297 11.51 -6.59 19.44
C PHE A 297 12.93 -7.20 19.46
N GLN A 298 13.08 -8.51 19.60
CA GLN A 298 14.37 -9.19 19.60
C GLN A 298 15.10 -9.01 18.26
N ARG A 299 14.38 -9.10 17.13
CA ARG A 299 14.95 -8.87 15.82
C ARG A 299 15.53 -7.45 15.70
N VAL A 300 14.73 -6.42 15.98
CA VAL A 300 15.16 -5.02 15.84
C VAL A 300 16.29 -4.69 16.82
N SER A 301 16.21 -5.16 18.08
CA SER A 301 17.28 -4.99 19.07
C SER A 301 18.59 -5.67 18.65
N GLY A 302 18.49 -6.77 17.87
CA GLY A 302 19.65 -7.45 17.32
C GLY A 302 20.39 -6.65 16.24
N LEU A 303 19.70 -5.80 15.49
CA LEU A 303 20.26 -5.08 14.33
C LEU A 303 21.33 -4.03 14.72
N PHE A 304 21.35 -3.53 15.93
CA PHE A 304 22.26 -2.46 16.35
C PHE A 304 23.22 -2.83 17.49
N LYS A 305 23.31 -4.12 17.85
CA LYS A 305 24.20 -4.57 18.95
C LYS A 305 25.66 -4.17 18.78
N ASN A 306 26.15 -4.14 17.54
CA ASN A 306 27.55 -3.82 17.21
C ASN A 306 27.66 -2.48 16.48
N ALA A 307 26.58 -1.70 16.38
CA ALA A 307 26.59 -0.41 15.71
C ALA A 307 27.07 0.71 16.64
N GLN A 308 27.58 1.77 16.07
CA GLN A 308 27.93 2.99 16.82
C GLN A 308 26.65 3.78 17.13
N VAL A 309 26.09 3.57 18.31
CA VAL A 309 24.94 4.34 18.82
C VAL A 309 25.43 5.69 19.32
N ILE A 310 24.88 6.78 18.78
CA ILE A 310 25.20 8.15 19.16
C ILE A 310 24.07 8.85 19.92
N HIS A 311 22.84 8.31 19.84
CA HIS A 311 21.69 8.75 20.61
C HIS A 311 20.69 7.60 20.76
N GLY A 312 19.99 7.53 21.91
CA GLY A 312 19.06 6.44 22.20
C GLY A 312 19.77 5.14 22.55
N GLY A 313 19.29 4.02 22.03
CA GLY A 313 19.84 2.68 22.28
C GLY A 313 19.20 1.96 23.47
N ASP A 314 18.43 2.64 24.29
CA ASP A 314 17.72 2.02 25.41
C ASP A 314 16.61 1.09 24.94
N THR A 315 16.49 -0.05 25.62
CA THR A 315 15.47 -1.05 25.33
C THR A 315 14.78 -1.56 26.58
N ASP A 316 13.50 -1.91 26.47
CA ASP A 316 12.75 -2.59 27.54
C ASP A 316 11.87 -3.70 26.94
N ALA A 317 12.30 -4.94 27.14
CA ALA A 317 11.59 -6.10 26.62
C ALA A 317 10.18 -6.25 27.20
N SER A 318 9.99 -5.88 28.48
CA SER A 318 8.69 -6.00 29.15
C SER A 318 7.61 -5.11 28.52
N GLN A 319 8.02 -3.96 27.96
CA GLN A 319 7.18 -3.02 27.26
C GLN A 319 7.32 -3.09 25.73
N LYS A 320 8.17 -3.97 25.22
CA LYS A 320 8.55 -4.02 23.79
C LYS A 320 9.00 -2.64 23.27
N TYR A 321 9.71 -1.90 24.12
CA TYR A 321 10.20 -0.56 23.87
C TYR A 321 11.61 -0.59 23.30
N ILE A 322 11.85 0.15 22.24
CA ILE A 322 13.17 0.51 21.71
C ILE A 322 13.16 2.03 21.52
N ALA A 323 14.13 2.72 22.13
CA ALA A 323 14.23 4.17 22.00
C ALA A 323 14.43 4.62 20.55
N PRO A 324 14.00 5.83 20.17
CA PRO A 324 14.46 6.48 18.94
C PRO A 324 15.98 6.51 18.93
N THR A 325 16.61 5.74 18.02
CA THR A 325 18.03 5.45 18.06
C THR A 325 18.73 5.93 16.80
N ILE A 326 19.76 6.76 16.94
CA ILE A 326 20.60 7.23 15.83
C ILE A 326 21.91 6.42 15.83
N LEU A 327 22.22 5.85 14.67
CA LEU A 327 23.45 5.09 14.41
C LEU A 327 24.32 5.88 13.44
N ASP A 328 25.60 6.05 13.77
CA ASP A 328 26.56 6.71 12.89
C ASP A 328 27.64 5.75 12.40
N ASN A 329 28.40 6.17 11.40
CA ASN A 329 29.46 5.41 10.76
C ASN A 329 29.01 4.00 10.32
N VAL A 330 27.76 3.89 9.88
CA VAL A 330 27.15 2.63 9.43
C VAL A 330 27.76 2.20 8.11
N LYS A 331 28.15 0.94 8.03
CA LYS A 331 28.69 0.29 6.83
C LYS A 331 27.61 -0.52 6.14
N LEU A 332 27.79 -0.77 4.85
CA LEU A 332 26.81 -1.52 4.05
C LEU A 332 26.70 -3.00 4.49
N ASP A 333 27.72 -3.55 5.12
CA ASP A 333 27.74 -4.91 5.66
C ASP A 333 27.24 -5.04 7.11
N ASP A 334 26.94 -3.92 7.77
CA ASP A 334 26.34 -3.94 9.11
C ASP A 334 24.94 -4.58 9.09
N ALA A 335 24.59 -5.26 10.17
CA ALA A 335 23.30 -5.98 10.28
C ALA A 335 22.08 -5.09 9.97
N VAL A 336 22.12 -3.83 10.41
CA VAL A 336 21.06 -2.84 10.17
C VAL A 336 20.86 -2.50 8.68
N MET A 337 21.83 -2.82 7.83
CA MET A 337 21.77 -2.58 6.37
C MET A 337 21.37 -3.84 5.57
N GLN A 338 21.33 -5.04 6.18
CA GLN A 338 21.08 -6.28 5.46
C GLN A 338 19.60 -6.59 5.22
N GLU A 339 18.71 -6.01 6.03
CA GLU A 339 17.26 -6.19 5.90
C GLU A 339 16.52 -4.87 6.18
N GLU A 340 15.23 -4.80 5.85
CA GLU A 340 14.36 -3.70 6.24
C GLU A 340 14.27 -3.61 7.77
N ILE A 341 14.55 -2.45 8.33
CA ILE A 341 14.64 -2.26 9.79
C ILE A 341 13.27 -2.46 10.45
N PHE A 342 12.24 -1.81 9.92
CA PHE A 342 10.87 -1.84 10.45
C PHE A 342 10.83 -1.59 11.97
N GLY A 343 11.55 -0.53 12.38
CA GLY A 343 11.77 -0.17 13.77
C GLY A 343 12.42 1.20 13.93
N PRO A 344 12.58 1.68 15.17
CA PRO A 344 13.01 3.06 15.47
C PRO A 344 14.54 3.26 15.43
N LEU A 345 15.19 2.72 14.41
CA LEU A 345 16.63 2.91 14.20
C LEU A 345 16.86 3.81 12.98
N MET A 346 17.72 4.80 13.13
CA MET A 346 18.06 5.81 12.12
C MET A 346 19.56 5.70 11.76
N PRO A 347 19.93 4.78 10.85
CA PRO A 347 21.32 4.67 10.37
C PRO A 347 21.66 5.85 9.46
N ILE A 348 22.82 6.47 9.71
CA ILE A 348 23.33 7.60 8.93
C ILE A 348 24.62 7.18 8.24
N ILE A 349 24.65 7.35 6.92
CA ILE A 349 25.78 7.13 6.04
C ILE A 349 26.14 8.48 5.43
N GLY A 350 27.37 8.96 5.70
CA GLY A 350 27.89 10.16 5.04
C GLY A 350 28.32 9.88 3.61
N TYR A 351 28.18 10.83 2.71
CA TYR A 351 28.73 10.77 1.36
C TYR A 351 29.45 12.07 0.99
N ASP A 352 30.46 11.99 0.12
CA ASP A 352 31.20 13.14 -0.40
C ASP A 352 30.74 13.53 -1.82
N SER A 353 30.14 12.60 -2.54
CA SER A 353 29.55 12.86 -3.86
C SER A 353 28.19 12.20 -4.02
N LEU A 354 27.30 12.85 -4.78
CA LEU A 354 25.97 12.31 -5.06
C LEU A 354 26.04 10.95 -5.78
N ASP A 355 27.02 10.75 -6.67
CA ASP A 355 27.23 9.49 -7.37
C ASP A 355 27.56 8.33 -6.43
N GLU A 356 28.27 8.59 -5.34
CA GLU A 356 28.51 7.60 -4.27
C GLU A 356 27.21 7.19 -3.61
N ALA A 357 26.38 8.15 -3.20
CA ALA A 357 25.08 7.90 -2.60
C ALA A 357 24.13 7.13 -3.56
N ILE A 358 24.14 7.49 -4.85
CA ILE A 358 23.36 6.77 -5.89
C ILE A 358 23.85 5.32 -6.04
N LYS A 359 25.15 5.06 -6.01
CA LYS A 359 25.70 3.69 -6.08
C LYS A 359 25.25 2.84 -4.90
N ILE A 360 25.20 3.40 -3.70
CA ILE A 360 24.68 2.72 -2.50
C ILE A 360 23.23 2.27 -2.74
N VAL A 361 22.37 3.16 -3.24
CA VAL A 361 20.97 2.82 -3.52
C VAL A 361 20.85 1.78 -4.62
N LYS A 362 21.62 1.92 -5.71
CA LYS A 362 21.60 0.96 -6.84
C LYS A 362 22.12 -0.43 -6.47
N SER A 363 22.93 -0.56 -5.42
CA SER A 363 23.41 -1.86 -4.95
C SER A 363 22.36 -2.66 -4.17
N GLY A 364 21.29 -2.00 -3.70
CA GLY A 364 20.14 -2.62 -3.05
C GLY A 364 19.03 -2.99 -4.03
N GLY A 365 17.93 -3.53 -3.51
CA GLY A 365 16.71 -3.74 -4.27
C GLY A 365 15.95 -2.44 -4.53
N LYS A 366 14.86 -2.51 -5.28
CA LYS A 366 13.97 -1.36 -5.52
C LYS A 366 13.03 -1.17 -4.34
N PRO A 367 13.20 -0.10 -3.52
CA PRO A 367 12.39 0.11 -2.32
C PRO A 367 10.98 0.59 -2.67
N LEU A 368 10.07 0.49 -1.70
CA LEU A 368 8.71 1.01 -1.84
C LEU A 368 8.67 2.54 -1.90
N ALA A 369 9.52 3.22 -1.12
CA ALA A 369 9.63 4.68 -1.13
C ALA A 369 11.08 5.16 -1.23
N LEU A 370 11.25 6.40 -1.73
CA LEU A 370 12.51 7.11 -1.80
C LEU A 370 12.26 8.58 -1.43
N TYR A 371 13.14 9.17 -0.63
CA TYR A 371 13.03 10.53 -0.14
C TYR A 371 14.21 11.38 -0.55
N VAL A 372 13.93 12.63 -0.95
CA VAL A 372 14.95 13.61 -1.31
C VAL A 372 14.69 14.90 -0.54
N TYR A 373 15.62 15.26 0.34
CA TYR A 373 15.58 16.52 1.08
C TYR A 373 16.65 17.45 0.56
N SER A 374 16.25 18.34 -0.31
CA SER A 374 17.10 19.30 -1.03
C SER A 374 16.27 20.45 -1.57
N GLU A 375 16.81 21.67 -1.61
CA GLU A 375 16.22 22.80 -2.32
C GLU A 375 16.80 22.94 -3.76
N ASP A 376 17.84 22.18 -4.09
CA ASP A 376 18.42 22.14 -5.44
C ASP A 376 17.62 21.23 -6.37
N LYS A 377 16.97 21.85 -7.36
CA LYS A 377 16.16 21.13 -8.36
C LYS A 377 16.97 20.18 -9.24
N ALA A 378 18.23 20.50 -9.53
CA ALA A 378 19.08 19.63 -10.34
C ALA A 378 19.43 18.37 -9.54
N TYR A 379 19.75 18.51 -8.26
CA TYR A 379 19.95 17.41 -7.34
C TYR A 379 18.70 16.51 -7.24
N GLN A 380 17.54 17.13 -6.99
CA GLN A 380 16.24 16.40 -6.90
C GLN A 380 15.99 15.57 -8.16
N GLN A 381 16.12 16.18 -9.34
CA GLN A 381 15.86 15.52 -10.62
C GLN A 381 16.89 14.42 -10.91
N TYR A 382 18.15 14.64 -10.56
CA TYR A 382 19.21 13.66 -10.75
C TYR A 382 18.96 12.41 -9.92
N VAL A 383 18.63 12.56 -8.62
CA VAL A 383 18.28 11.42 -7.75
C VAL A 383 17.10 10.64 -8.32
N LEU A 384 16.01 11.32 -8.69
CA LEU A 384 14.82 10.66 -9.23
C LEU A 384 15.08 9.94 -10.56
N ASN A 385 15.94 10.48 -11.42
CA ASN A 385 16.26 9.86 -12.70
C ASN A 385 17.20 8.65 -12.58
N GLU A 386 18.14 8.73 -11.64
CA GLU A 386 19.17 7.71 -11.47
C GLU A 386 18.76 6.54 -10.57
N THR A 387 17.64 6.65 -9.86
CA THR A 387 17.17 5.63 -8.94
C THR A 387 15.79 5.10 -9.36
N SER A 388 15.43 3.92 -8.83
CA SER A 388 14.10 3.33 -9.06
C SER A 388 13.48 2.94 -7.71
N SER A 389 12.24 3.38 -7.50
CA SER A 389 11.45 3.06 -6.32
C SER A 389 9.97 2.95 -6.68
N GLY A 390 9.15 2.38 -5.82
CA GLY A 390 7.70 2.38 -5.99
C GLY A 390 7.12 3.80 -5.98
N ASN A 391 7.60 4.63 -5.05
CA ASN A 391 7.15 6.01 -4.85
C ASN A 391 8.34 6.92 -4.54
N GLY A 392 8.21 8.21 -4.85
CA GLY A 392 9.18 9.24 -4.50
C GLY A 392 8.53 10.43 -3.81
N SER A 393 9.24 11.07 -2.87
CA SER A 393 8.78 12.29 -2.23
C SER A 393 9.94 13.28 -2.01
N ILE A 394 9.70 14.55 -2.33
CA ILE A 394 10.69 15.63 -2.18
C ILE A 394 10.27 16.52 -1.01
N ASN A 395 11.19 16.77 -0.09
CA ASN A 395 11.03 17.63 1.09
C ASN A 395 9.81 17.25 1.98
N GLU A 396 9.36 16.00 1.88
CA GLU A 396 8.25 15.47 2.66
C GLU A 396 8.45 13.97 2.93
N CYS A 397 7.85 13.48 4.02
CA CYS A 397 7.93 12.08 4.43
C CYS A 397 6.55 11.52 4.70
N LEU A 398 6.28 10.29 4.31
CA LEU A 398 5.04 9.54 4.49
C LEU A 398 3.78 10.13 3.82
N MET A 399 3.63 11.47 3.76
CA MET A 399 2.37 12.13 3.36
C MET A 399 1.94 11.85 1.92
N HIS A 400 2.85 11.40 1.04
CA HIS A 400 2.51 11.00 -0.32
C HIS A 400 1.52 9.83 -0.35
N VAL A 401 1.49 8.97 0.68
CA VAL A 401 0.54 7.86 0.83
C VAL A 401 -0.91 8.36 0.89
N GLY A 402 -1.14 9.54 1.49
CA GLY A 402 -2.48 10.14 1.60
C GLY A 402 -2.96 10.90 0.35
N GLN A 403 -2.19 10.91 -0.74
CA GLN A 403 -2.55 11.61 -1.97
C GLN A 403 -3.29 10.66 -2.93
N PHE A 404 -4.62 10.61 -2.86
CA PHE A 404 -5.45 9.68 -3.63
C PHE A 404 -5.42 9.88 -5.17
N ASN A 405 -4.80 10.92 -5.68
CA ASN A 405 -4.59 11.11 -7.11
C ASN A 405 -3.22 10.64 -7.60
N LEU A 406 -2.34 10.20 -6.68
CA LEU A 406 -1.09 9.55 -7.01
C LEU A 406 -1.26 8.03 -6.94
N PRO A 407 -0.64 7.28 -7.87
CA PRO A 407 -0.51 5.85 -7.72
C PRO A 407 0.36 5.53 -6.51
N PHE A 408 0.00 4.51 -5.75
CA PHE A 408 0.81 3.97 -4.67
C PHE A 408 1.02 2.48 -4.89
N GLY A 409 2.27 2.03 -4.84
CA GLY A 409 2.62 0.62 -4.99
C GLY A 409 4.10 0.42 -5.23
N GLY A 410 4.54 -0.83 -5.11
CA GLY A 410 5.93 -1.23 -5.26
C GLY A 410 6.33 -1.54 -6.70
N VAL A 411 7.64 -1.73 -6.90
CA VAL A 411 8.24 -2.17 -8.15
C VAL A 411 9.36 -3.18 -7.89
N GLY A 412 9.33 -4.32 -8.56
CA GLY A 412 10.33 -5.38 -8.36
C GLY A 412 10.27 -5.96 -6.94
N ASP A 413 11.31 -5.75 -6.15
CA ASP A 413 11.39 -6.30 -4.77
C ASP A 413 10.37 -5.71 -3.80
N SER A 414 9.88 -4.50 -4.07
CA SER A 414 8.90 -3.81 -3.21
C SER A 414 7.45 -4.09 -3.56
N GLY A 415 7.16 -4.79 -4.66
CA GLY A 415 5.78 -5.18 -4.94
C GLY A 415 5.41 -5.30 -6.41
N ILE A 416 4.12 -5.55 -6.62
CA ILE A 416 3.46 -5.71 -7.93
C ILE A 416 2.11 -4.99 -7.86
N GLY A 417 1.84 -4.15 -8.84
CA GLY A 417 0.60 -3.38 -8.90
C GLY A 417 0.66 -2.05 -8.16
N GLN A 418 -0.39 -1.29 -8.26
CA GLN A 418 -0.55 0.03 -7.63
C GLN A 418 -2.02 0.26 -7.30
N TYR A 419 -2.31 1.02 -6.25
CA TYR A 419 -3.67 1.34 -5.84
C TYR A 419 -3.78 2.80 -5.37
N HIS A 420 -4.78 3.16 -4.67
CA HIS A 420 -5.31 4.45 -4.21
C HIS A 420 -6.20 5.16 -5.23
N GLY A 421 -7.25 5.79 -4.71
CA GLY A 421 -8.22 6.54 -5.49
C GLY A 421 -8.80 5.73 -6.65
N LYS A 422 -8.76 6.30 -7.88
CA LYS A 422 -9.28 5.61 -9.06
C LYS A 422 -8.57 4.29 -9.37
N LEU A 423 -7.29 4.19 -9.09
CA LEU A 423 -6.55 2.94 -9.33
C LEU A 423 -7.07 1.79 -8.47
N SER A 424 -7.51 2.06 -7.22
CA SER A 424 -8.18 1.04 -6.40
C SER A 424 -9.45 0.49 -7.08
N PHE A 425 -10.24 1.35 -7.72
CA PHE A 425 -11.39 0.89 -8.52
C PHE A 425 -10.94 0.09 -9.75
N ASP A 426 -9.89 0.55 -10.45
CA ASP A 426 -9.42 -0.04 -11.70
C ASP A 426 -8.81 -1.44 -11.49
N ILE A 427 -7.99 -1.66 -10.44
CA ILE A 427 -7.36 -2.98 -10.19
C ILE A 427 -8.38 -4.07 -9.82
N PHE A 428 -9.49 -3.69 -9.21
CA PHE A 428 -10.58 -4.61 -8.89
C PHE A 428 -11.66 -4.69 -9.99
N SER A 429 -11.37 -4.14 -11.18
CA SER A 429 -12.23 -4.15 -12.34
C SER A 429 -11.53 -4.72 -13.57
N HIS A 430 -12.26 -5.46 -14.40
CA HIS A 430 -11.82 -5.79 -15.74
C HIS A 430 -12.20 -4.67 -16.71
N ARG A 431 -11.22 -4.07 -17.37
CA ARG A 431 -11.41 -3.01 -18.36
C ARG A 431 -11.71 -3.64 -19.74
N LYS A 432 -13.00 -3.89 -20.00
CA LYS A 432 -13.47 -4.54 -21.22
C LYS A 432 -13.59 -3.54 -22.37
N GLY A 433 -12.81 -3.75 -23.45
CA GLY A 433 -12.95 -3.00 -24.69
C GLY A 433 -14.18 -3.43 -25.48
N VAL A 434 -15.02 -2.46 -25.88
CA VAL A 434 -16.23 -2.70 -26.67
C VAL A 434 -16.19 -1.88 -27.95
N LEU A 435 -16.37 -2.56 -29.08
CA LEU A 435 -16.57 -1.93 -30.40
C LEU A 435 -18.00 -2.21 -30.86
N LYS A 436 -18.80 -1.17 -31.04
CA LYS A 436 -20.11 -1.24 -31.67
C LYS A 436 -20.01 -0.76 -33.13
N LYS A 437 -20.35 -1.59 -34.06
CA LYS A 437 -20.39 -1.26 -35.50
C LYS A 437 -21.86 -1.01 -35.94
N SER A 438 -22.05 -0.08 -36.86
CA SER A 438 -23.34 0.08 -37.53
C SER A 438 -23.61 -1.12 -38.43
N THR A 439 -24.88 -1.52 -38.52
CA THR A 439 -25.35 -2.55 -39.45
C THR A 439 -25.88 -1.99 -40.78
N LEU A 440 -25.84 -0.65 -40.95
CA LEU A 440 -26.36 0.02 -42.13
C LEU A 440 -25.43 -0.16 -43.35
N THR A 441 -24.13 -0.28 -43.11
CA THR A 441 -23.14 -0.46 -44.19
C THR A 441 -21.88 -1.10 -43.68
N ASP A 442 -21.13 -1.76 -44.56
CA ASP A 442 -19.81 -2.27 -44.32
C ASP A 442 -18.95 -2.17 -45.58
N LEU A 443 -17.62 -2.30 -45.42
CA LEU A 443 -16.66 -2.30 -46.52
C LEU A 443 -16.66 -3.70 -47.18
N ALA A 444 -17.21 -3.84 -48.37
CA ALA A 444 -17.20 -5.11 -49.13
C ALA A 444 -15.75 -5.64 -49.35
N LEU A 445 -14.75 -4.77 -49.26
CA LEU A 445 -13.34 -5.10 -49.39
C LEU A 445 -12.84 -6.13 -48.32
N ARG A 446 -13.43 -6.13 -47.13
CA ARG A 446 -13.01 -7.04 -46.01
C ARG A 446 -13.54 -8.47 -46.14
N PHE A 447 -14.50 -8.72 -47.05
CA PHE A 447 -15.12 -10.04 -47.18
C PHE A 447 -14.58 -10.81 -48.37
N PRO A 448 -14.48 -12.15 -48.30
CA PRO A 448 -14.16 -12.98 -49.48
C PRO A 448 -15.24 -12.88 -50.55
N PRO A 449 -14.90 -13.24 -51.81
CA PRO A 449 -13.61 -13.74 -52.29
C PRO A 449 -12.56 -12.63 -52.40
N TYR A 450 -11.33 -12.96 -52.00
CA TYR A 450 -10.18 -12.05 -52.08
C TYR A 450 -9.54 -12.21 -53.48
N ASN A 451 -9.48 -11.12 -54.22
CA ASN A 451 -8.85 -11.08 -55.55
C ASN A 451 -7.82 -9.92 -55.60
N SER A 452 -7.02 -9.91 -56.67
CA SER A 452 -5.97 -8.91 -56.86
C SER A 452 -6.51 -7.45 -56.84
N ASN A 453 -7.74 -7.22 -57.31
CA ASN A 453 -8.34 -5.90 -57.26
C ASN A 453 -8.59 -5.44 -55.83
N LYS A 454 -9.09 -6.33 -54.96
CA LYS A 454 -9.28 -6.01 -53.53
C LYS A 454 -7.96 -5.75 -52.82
N VAL A 455 -6.90 -6.50 -53.14
CA VAL A 455 -5.55 -6.28 -52.59
C VAL A 455 -5.05 -4.88 -53.04
N ASN A 456 -5.16 -4.55 -54.30
CA ASN A 456 -4.74 -3.23 -54.83
C ASN A 456 -5.52 -2.08 -54.18
N MET A 457 -6.85 -2.26 -53.98
CA MET A 457 -7.66 -1.25 -53.27
C MET A 457 -7.26 -1.11 -51.80
N LEU A 458 -6.93 -2.21 -51.14
CA LEU A 458 -6.47 -2.18 -49.76
C LEU A 458 -5.12 -1.46 -49.65
N ASN A 459 -4.16 -1.74 -50.54
CA ASN A 459 -2.87 -1.04 -50.56
C ASN A 459 -3.04 0.48 -50.75
N LYS A 460 -3.86 0.90 -51.74
CA LYS A 460 -4.16 2.32 -51.94
C LYS A 460 -4.79 2.99 -50.73
N LEU A 461 -5.66 2.27 -50.04
CA LEU A 461 -6.31 2.77 -48.83
C LEU A 461 -5.31 2.90 -47.66
N MET A 462 -4.40 1.94 -47.53
CA MET A 462 -3.35 1.99 -46.54
C MET A 462 -2.38 3.14 -46.79
N ASP A 463 -1.95 3.33 -48.06
CA ASP A 463 -1.06 4.44 -48.45
C ASP A 463 -1.68 5.83 -48.21
N TRP A 464 -3.01 5.94 -48.28
CA TRP A 464 -3.74 7.18 -47.99
C TRP A 464 -3.92 7.44 -46.50
N LEU A 465 -3.88 6.39 -45.63
CA LEU A 465 -4.08 6.47 -44.19
C LEU A 465 -2.76 6.66 -43.40
N MET A 466 -1.62 6.35 -43.99
CA MET A 466 -0.29 6.61 -43.43
C MET A 466 0.18 8.01 -43.79
#